data_ff21d277f4eeb60f4022b43d579ef31d
#
_entry.id   ff21d277f4eeb60f4022b43d579ef31d
#
_cell.length_a   1.000
_cell.length_b   1.000
_cell.length_c   1.000
_cell.angle_alpha   90.00
_cell.angle_beta   90.00
_cell.angle_gamma   90.00
#
_symmetry.space_group_name_H-M   'P 1'
#
loop_
_entity.id
_entity.type
_entity.pdbx_description
1 polymer ?
#
loop_
_entity_poly.entity_id
_entity_poly.type
_entity_poly.pdbx_seq_one_letter_code
_entity_poly.pdbx_strand_id
1 'polypeptide(L)'
;YVIGNSSVTISGNSIAAALSDKNQKVSSPTVYDFIKYIEDACICDKVARYDIRGKKALAFQEKIYVCDPGFYRLKKNRIKSEYGHLMETICYNDLISKGYKVFIGKTLTGEVDFIAERGAEKFYLQVAYLLSDEHIIDREFGAFSEIPDHYPKYVVSRDRTTLTRDGIIHKNLVDFLLSDE
;
A
#
# COMPACT_ATOMS: atom_id res chain seq x y z
N TYR A 1 -8.68 -14.51 4.99
CA TYR A 1 -8.55 -13.82 3.68
C TYR A 1 -7.87 -12.46 3.85
N VAL A 2 -8.40 -11.54 4.66
CA VAL A 2 -7.88 -10.17 4.86
C VAL A 2 -6.39 -10.18 5.24
N ILE A 3 -6.01 -10.92 6.27
CA ILE A 3 -4.63 -11.03 6.75
C ILE A 3 -3.67 -11.50 5.64
N GLY A 4 -4.13 -12.42 4.80
CA GLY A 4 -3.30 -12.98 3.72
C GLY A 4 -3.26 -12.13 2.45
N ASN A 5 -4.01 -11.03 2.39
CA ASN A 5 -4.12 -10.13 1.24
C ASN A 5 -3.95 -8.66 1.65
N SER A 6 -3.08 -8.39 2.62
CA SER A 6 -2.68 -7.02 2.97
C SER A 6 -2.01 -6.35 1.76
N SER A 7 -2.21 -5.05 1.62
CA SER A 7 -1.82 -4.20 0.48
C SER A 7 -2.53 -4.51 -0.85
N VAL A 8 -3.55 -5.37 -0.84
CA VAL A 8 -4.33 -5.70 -2.04
C VAL A 8 -5.67 -4.97 -2.00
N THR A 9 -6.12 -4.53 -3.18
CA THR A 9 -7.45 -3.91 -3.33
C THR A 9 -8.57 -4.88 -2.95
N ILE A 10 -9.51 -4.40 -2.13
CA ILE A 10 -10.64 -5.21 -1.69
C ILE A 10 -11.76 -5.15 -2.73
N SER A 11 -12.32 -6.32 -3.02
CA SER A 11 -13.60 -6.46 -3.70
C SER A 11 -14.54 -7.29 -2.83
N GLY A 12 -15.56 -6.66 -2.26
CA GLY A 12 -16.57 -7.36 -1.46
C GLY A 12 -17.24 -8.47 -2.24
N ASN A 13 -17.46 -8.29 -3.55
CA ASN A 13 -18.03 -9.32 -4.41
C ASN A 13 -17.09 -10.52 -4.58
N SER A 14 -15.81 -10.29 -4.79
CA SER A 14 -14.82 -11.38 -4.94
C SER A 14 -14.65 -12.15 -3.64
N ILE A 15 -14.63 -11.47 -2.50
CA ILE A 15 -14.56 -12.11 -1.18
C ILE A 15 -15.84 -12.89 -0.90
N ALA A 16 -17.01 -12.31 -1.17
CA ALA A 16 -18.30 -12.97 -0.99
C ALA A 16 -18.38 -14.27 -1.84
N ALA A 17 -17.92 -14.22 -3.08
CA ALA A 17 -17.85 -15.39 -3.95
C ALA A 17 -16.90 -16.47 -3.39
N ALA A 18 -15.73 -16.06 -2.87
CA ALA A 18 -14.77 -17.00 -2.28
C ALA A 18 -15.22 -17.64 -0.96
N LEU A 19 -16.08 -16.95 -0.20
CA LEU A 19 -16.64 -17.44 1.07
C LEU A 19 -17.95 -18.21 0.91
N SER A 20 -18.62 -18.08 -0.24
CA SER A 20 -19.88 -18.77 -0.49
C SER A 20 -19.64 -20.21 -0.93
N ASP A 21 -20.44 -21.14 -0.42
CA ASP A 21 -20.50 -22.52 -0.84
C ASP A 21 -21.93 -22.91 -1.31
N LYS A 22 -22.16 -24.21 -1.57
CA LYS A 22 -23.47 -24.70 -2.01
C LYS A 22 -24.58 -24.51 -0.96
N ASN A 23 -24.22 -24.45 0.32
CA ASN A 23 -25.14 -24.42 1.45
C ASN A 23 -25.27 -23.03 2.08
N GLN A 24 -24.26 -22.17 1.91
CA GLN A 24 -24.23 -20.85 2.54
C GLN A 24 -23.79 -19.78 1.55
N LYS A 25 -24.68 -18.84 1.28
CA LYS A 25 -24.38 -17.66 0.46
C LYS A 25 -23.99 -16.49 1.35
N VAL A 26 -22.82 -15.91 1.09
CA VAL A 26 -22.37 -14.68 1.76
C VAL A 26 -22.62 -13.50 0.82
N SER A 27 -23.21 -12.43 1.33
CA SER A 27 -23.46 -11.22 0.54
C SER A 27 -22.28 -10.24 0.65
N SER A 28 -22.09 -9.39 -0.37
CA SER A 28 -21.07 -8.34 -0.34
C SER A 28 -21.23 -7.37 0.83
N PRO A 29 -22.44 -6.90 1.18
CA PRO A 29 -22.63 -6.10 2.41
C PRO A 29 -22.16 -6.80 3.66
N THR A 30 -22.46 -8.09 3.85
CA THR A 30 -21.99 -8.90 5.00
C THR A 30 -20.47 -8.94 5.06
N VAL A 31 -19.79 -9.03 3.91
CA VAL A 31 -18.31 -8.98 3.87
C VAL A 31 -17.80 -7.64 4.38
N TYR A 32 -18.40 -6.53 3.96
CA TYR A 32 -18.00 -5.20 4.45
C TYR A 32 -18.27 -5.01 5.94
N ASP A 33 -19.34 -5.58 6.49
CA ASP A 33 -19.60 -5.59 7.94
C ASP A 33 -18.49 -6.35 8.69
N PHE A 34 -18.08 -7.53 8.19
CA PHE A 34 -16.96 -8.27 8.79
C PHE A 34 -15.63 -7.51 8.70
N ILE A 35 -15.36 -6.86 7.58
CA ILE A 35 -14.15 -6.04 7.43
C ILE A 35 -14.16 -4.89 8.45
N LYS A 36 -15.33 -4.26 8.66
CA LYS A 36 -15.49 -3.23 9.68
C LYS A 36 -15.21 -3.76 11.09
N TYR A 37 -15.69 -4.94 11.44
CA TYR A 37 -15.40 -5.54 12.76
C TYR A 37 -13.91 -5.84 12.96
N ILE A 38 -13.21 -6.26 11.89
CA ILE A 38 -11.77 -6.51 11.92
C ILE A 38 -11.00 -5.18 12.06
N GLU A 39 -11.49 -4.10 11.44
CA GLU A 39 -10.97 -2.74 11.56
C GLU A 39 -11.21 -2.19 12.99
N ASP A 40 -12.44 -2.33 13.52
CA ASP A 40 -12.79 -1.94 14.90
C ASP A 40 -11.97 -2.70 15.95
N ALA A 41 -11.53 -3.92 15.64
CA ALA A 41 -10.64 -4.73 16.47
C ALA A 41 -9.14 -4.38 16.30
N CYS A 42 -8.79 -3.33 15.53
CA CYS A 42 -7.43 -2.90 15.26
C CYS A 42 -6.54 -3.99 14.64
N ILE A 43 -7.11 -4.91 13.86
CA ILE A 43 -6.36 -5.95 13.14
C ILE A 43 -5.91 -5.45 11.77
N CYS A 44 -6.67 -4.56 11.16
CA CYS A 44 -6.33 -3.94 9.88
C CYS A 44 -6.95 -2.55 9.75
N ASP A 45 -6.39 -1.77 8.83
CA ASP A 45 -6.92 -0.48 8.40
C ASP A 45 -7.37 -0.54 6.94
N LYS A 46 -8.42 0.21 6.61
CA LYS A 46 -8.80 0.49 5.24
C LYS A 46 -8.19 1.82 4.80
N VAL A 47 -7.50 1.78 3.67
CA VAL A 47 -6.83 2.95 3.09
C VAL A 47 -7.52 3.36 1.80
N ALA A 48 -8.07 4.57 1.81
CA ALA A 48 -8.80 5.11 0.68
C ALA A 48 -7.84 5.47 -0.48
N ARG A 49 -8.34 5.38 -1.69
CA ARG A 49 -7.66 5.91 -2.87
C ARG A 49 -7.88 7.41 -3.00
N TYR A 50 -6.86 8.09 -3.47
CA TYR A 50 -6.92 9.51 -3.79
C TYR A 50 -6.58 9.71 -5.27
N ASP A 51 -7.52 10.26 -6.01
CA ASP A 51 -7.29 10.68 -7.39
C ASP A 51 -6.39 11.92 -7.39
N ILE A 52 -5.12 11.72 -7.77
CA ILE A 52 -4.09 12.78 -7.74
C ILE A 52 -4.47 13.93 -8.69
N ARG A 53 -5.00 13.61 -9.85
CA ARG A 53 -5.39 14.60 -10.87
C ARG A 53 -6.71 15.29 -10.51
N GLY A 54 -7.70 14.51 -10.08
CA GLY A 54 -9.01 15.01 -9.67
C GLY A 54 -9.02 15.64 -8.28
N LYS A 55 -7.92 15.53 -7.52
CA LYS A 55 -7.74 16.06 -6.16
C LYS A 55 -8.87 15.69 -5.20
N LYS A 56 -9.31 14.42 -5.24
CA LYS A 56 -10.40 13.92 -4.40
C LYS A 56 -10.19 12.48 -3.94
N ALA A 57 -10.64 12.18 -2.73
CA ALA A 57 -10.72 10.81 -2.24
C ALA A 57 -11.79 10.03 -3.02
N LEU A 58 -11.52 8.76 -3.29
CA LEU A 58 -12.43 7.84 -3.95
C LEU A 58 -13.08 6.94 -2.89
N ALA A 59 -14.39 6.76 -2.98
CA ALA A 59 -15.18 5.98 -2.02
C ALA A 59 -15.16 4.45 -2.28
N PHE A 60 -14.30 3.97 -3.18
CA PHE A 60 -14.26 2.55 -3.56
C PHE A 60 -12.85 2.13 -3.96
N GLN A 61 -12.63 0.82 -4.03
CA GLN A 61 -11.33 0.22 -4.31
C GLN A 61 -10.27 0.53 -3.24
N GLU A 62 -10.69 0.50 -1.98
CA GLU A 62 -9.77 0.64 -0.84
C GLU A 62 -8.79 -0.54 -0.81
N LYS A 63 -7.58 -0.30 -0.31
CA LYS A 63 -6.65 -1.37 0.10
C LYS A 63 -6.79 -1.62 1.60
N ILE A 64 -6.52 -2.85 2.02
CA ILE A 64 -6.41 -3.19 3.45
C ILE A 64 -4.94 -3.38 3.81
N TYR A 65 -4.54 -2.85 4.95
CA TYR A 65 -3.23 -3.08 5.57
C TYR A 65 -3.42 -3.67 6.96
N VAL A 66 -2.73 -4.78 7.25
CA VAL A 66 -2.74 -5.34 8.61
C VAL A 66 -1.89 -4.49 9.55
N CYS A 67 -2.38 -4.26 10.77
CA CYS A 67 -1.68 -3.44 11.76
C CYS A 67 -0.42 -4.11 12.31
N ASP A 68 -0.33 -5.45 12.28
CA ASP A 68 0.87 -6.19 12.65
C ASP A 68 1.37 -7.09 11.51
N PRO A 69 2.54 -6.75 10.91
CA PRO A 69 3.16 -7.58 9.87
C PRO A 69 3.43 -9.02 10.32
N GLY A 70 3.49 -9.28 11.62
CA GLY A 70 3.64 -10.62 12.20
C GLY A 70 2.52 -11.58 11.78
N PHE A 71 1.34 -11.08 11.45
CA PHE A 71 0.23 -11.89 10.91
C PHE A 71 0.57 -12.61 9.60
N TYR A 72 1.51 -12.10 8.80
CA TYR A 72 2.01 -12.82 7.63
C TYR A 72 2.64 -14.17 7.97
N ARG A 73 3.14 -14.35 9.20
CA ARG A 73 3.71 -15.63 9.66
C ARG A 73 2.65 -16.71 9.82
N LEU A 74 1.38 -16.35 9.95
CA LEU A 74 0.26 -17.28 10.04
C LEU A 74 -0.06 -17.93 8.68
N LYS A 75 0.41 -17.35 7.59
CA LYS A 75 0.25 -17.90 6.25
C LYS A 75 1.26 -19.03 6.02
N LYS A 76 0.77 -20.26 5.80
CA LYS A 76 1.62 -21.48 5.73
C LYS A 76 2.58 -21.55 4.55
N ASN A 77 2.29 -20.87 3.42
CA ASN A 77 3.09 -20.93 2.20
C ASN A 77 3.55 -19.52 1.83
N ARG A 78 4.83 -19.20 2.10
CA ARG A 78 5.45 -17.92 1.71
C ARG A 78 5.98 -18.04 0.29
N ILE A 79 5.42 -17.29 -0.62
CA ILE A 79 5.93 -17.10 -1.97
C ILE A 79 6.80 -15.84 -1.96
N LYS A 80 7.95 -15.86 -2.66
CA LYS A 80 8.85 -14.68 -2.75
C LYS A 80 8.13 -13.41 -3.24
N SER A 81 7.08 -13.54 -4.05
CA SER A 81 6.25 -12.42 -4.51
C SER A 81 5.50 -11.68 -3.40
N GLU A 82 5.39 -12.26 -2.19
CA GLU A 82 4.70 -11.63 -1.06
C GLU A 82 5.59 -10.64 -0.28
N TYR A 83 6.91 -10.63 -0.52
CA TYR A 83 7.81 -9.68 0.17
C TYR A 83 7.54 -8.22 -0.19
N GLY A 84 7.09 -7.93 -1.42
CA GLY A 84 6.66 -6.59 -1.82
C GLY A 84 5.50 -6.10 -0.97
N HIS A 85 4.44 -6.90 -0.87
CA HIS A 85 3.25 -6.59 -0.05
C HIS A 85 3.58 -6.44 1.45
N LEU A 86 4.50 -7.28 1.96
CA LEU A 86 4.97 -7.16 3.34
C LEU A 86 5.71 -5.83 3.56
N MET A 87 6.60 -5.44 2.65
CA MET A 87 7.34 -4.18 2.76
C MET A 87 6.40 -2.98 2.64
N GLU A 88 5.43 -3.02 1.73
CA GLU A 88 4.40 -2.00 1.60
C GLU A 88 3.60 -1.86 2.92
N THR A 89 3.22 -2.99 3.54
CA THR A 89 2.56 -2.98 4.85
C THR A 89 3.43 -2.39 5.97
N ILE A 90 4.73 -2.70 5.98
CA ILE A 90 5.68 -2.14 6.94
C ILE A 90 5.81 -0.63 6.78
N CYS A 91 5.95 -0.14 5.53
CA CYS A 91 6.01 1.29 5.25
C CYS A 91 4.71 2.00 5.66
N TYR A 92 3.55 1.40 5.37
CA TYR A 92 2.25 1.93 5.80
C TYR A 92 2.19 2.11 7.32
N ASN A 93 2.52 1.05 8.09
CA ASN A 93 2.48 1.09 9.55
C ASN A 93 3.46 2.12 10.13
N ASP A 94 4.63 2.26 9.53
CA ASP A 94 5.61 3.28 9.91
C ASP A 94 5.06 4.70 9.69
N LEU A 95 4.48 4.97 8.53
CA LEU A 95 3.86 6.27 8.23
C LEU A 95 2.73 6.61 9.20
N ILE A 96 1.85 5.64 9.52
CA ILE A 96 0.79 5.85 10.51
C ILE A 96 1.38 6.12 11.89
N SER A 97 2.40 5.37 12.31
CA SER A 97 3.07 5.57 13.61
C SER A 97 3.72 6.94 13.74
N LYS A 98 4.20 7.51 12.64
CA LYS A 98 4.76 8.87 12.55
C LYS A 98 3.68 9.97 12.42
N GLY A 99 2.40 9.59 12.45
CA GLY A 99 1.27 10.53 12.44
C GLY A 99 0.89 11.04 11.04
N TYR A 100 1.31 10.38 9.98
CA TYR A 100 0.88 10.72 8.63
C TYR A 100 -0.53 10.21 8.35
N LYS A 101 -1.31 11.00 7.65
CA LYS A 101 -2.51 10.55 6.94
C LYS A 101 -2.07 9.97 5.61
N VAL A 102 -2.48 8.73 5.35
CA VAL A 102 -2.00 7.97 4.20
C VAL A 102 -3.14 7.65 3.24
N PHE A 103 -2.88 7.77 1.94
CA PHE A 103 -3.79 7.38 0.86
C PHE A 103 -3.04 6.59 -0.19
N ILE A 104 -3.76 5.79 -0.97
CA ILE A 104 -3.25 5.19 -2.20
C ILE A 104 -3.38 6.21 -3.33
N GLY A 105 -2.28 6.55 -3.98
CA GLY A 105 -2.30 7.53 -5.07
C GLY A 105 -2.77 6.92 -6.38
N LYS A 106 -3.94 7.33 -6.89
CA LYS A 106 -4.40 6.92 -8.22
C LYS A 106 -3.92 7.91 -9.28
N THR A 107 -3.23 7.38 -10.31
CA THR A 107 -2.87 8.08 -11.55
C THR A 107 -3.79 7.66 -12.70
N LEU A 108 -3.57 8.14 -13.92
CA LEU A 108 -4.36 7.76 -15.09
C LEU A 108 -4.10 6.30 -15.49
N THR A 109 -2.86 5.89 -15.47
CA THR A 109 -2.41 4.57 -15.98
C THR A 109 -2.13 3.56 -14.89
N GLY A 110 -2.03 4.01 -13.61
CA GLY A 110 -1.67 3.13 -12.51
C GLY A 110 -1.94 3.70 -11.14
N GLU A 111 -1.05 3.39 -10.21
CA GLU A 111 -1.09 3.90 -8.84
C GLU A 111 0.31 4.18 -8.31
N VAL A 112 0.39 5.06 -7.31
CA VAL A 112 1.52 5.22 -6.41
C VAL A 112 1.10 4.63 -5.07
N ASP A 113 1.97 3.84 -4.45
CA ASP A 113 1.60 3.08 -3.27
C ASP A 113 1.09 3.98 -2.15
N PHE A 114 1.77 5.11 -1.89
CA PHE A 114 1.31 6.02 -0.84
C PHE A 114 1.44 7.50 -1.21
N ILE A 115 0.45 8.26 -0.77
CA ILE A 115 0.50 9.69 -0.55
C ILE A 115 0.48 9.86 0.97
N ALA A 116 1.52 10.46 1.54
CA ALA A 116 1.62 10.72 2.97
C ALA A 116 1.51 12.22 3.24
N GLU A 117 0.62 12.60 4.16
CA GLU A 117 0.35 14.00 4.52
C GLU A 117 0.37 14.17 6.04
N ARG A 118 1.14 15.15 6.53
CA ARG A 118 1.21 15.51 7.96
C ARG A 118 1.37 17.03 8.12
N GLY A 119 0.31 17.71 8.51
CA GLY A 119 0.32 19.18 8.56
C GLY A 119 0.56 19.81 7.19
N ALA A 120 1.67 20.51 7.02
CA ALA A 120 2.10 21.09 5.74
C ALA A 120 2.99 20.15 4.92
N GLU A 121 3.43 19.05 5.50
CA GLU A 121 4.27 18.06 4.81
C GLU A 121 3.43 17.16 3.94
N LYS A 122 3.93 16.89 2.75
CA LYS A 122 3.36 15.94 1.82
C LYS A 122 4.47 15.33 0.97
N PHE A 123 4.39 14.02 0.74
CA PHE A 123 5.26 13.33 -0.20
C PHE A 123 4.57 12.10 -0.80
N TYR A 124 5.20 11.54 -1.82
CA TYR A 124 4.77 10.34 -2.52
C TYR A 124 5.79 9.22 -2.28
N LEU A 125 5.31 8.01 -2.09
CA LEU A 125 6.14 6.85 -1.80
C LEU A 125 5.74 5.67 -2.68
N GLN A 126 6.73 5.06 -3.32
CA GLN A 126 6.62 3.78 -4.02
C GLN A 126 7.50 2.76 -3.30
N VAL A 127 7.03 1.53 -3.15
CA VAL A 127 7.72 0.48 -2.39
C VAL A 127 7.99 -0.72 -3.29
N ALA A 128 9.26 -1.06 -3.47
CA ALA A 128 9.70 -2.23 -4.22
C ALA A 128 10.50 -3.19 -3.33
N TYR A 129 10.43 -4.50 -3.58
CA TYR A 129 11.27 -5.45 -2.84
C TYR A 129 12.74 -5.26 -3.19
N LEU A 130 13.06 -5.33 -4.48
CA LEU A 130 14.40 -5.10 -5.04
C LEU A 130 14.23 -4.42 -6.42
N LEU A 131 15.15 -3.55 -6.73
CA LEU A 131 15.31 -2.89 -8.03
C LEU A 131 16.32 -3.69 -8.87
N SER A 132 15.97 -4.94 -9.18
CA SER A 132 16.88 -5.97 -9.69
C SER A 132 17.31 -5.78 -11.15
N ASP A 133 16.52 -5.05 -11.93
CA ASP A 133 16.76 -4.81 -13.34
C ASP A 133 16.12 -3.49 -13.81
N GLU A 134 16.53 -3.01 -14.99
CA GLU A 134 16.10 -1.73 -15.53
C GLU A 134 14.59 -1.65 -15.76
N HIS A 135 13.94 -2.76 -16.11
CA HIS A 135 12.48 -2.78 -16.30
C HIS A 135 11.73 -2.51 -14.99
N ILE A 136 12.19 -3.10 -13.87
CA ILE A 136 11.63 -2.84 -12.56
C ILE A 136 11.90 -1.40 -12.14
N ILE A 137 13.14 -0.93 -12.33
CA ILE A 137 13.51 0.46 -12.04
C ILE A 137 12.61 1.43 -12.81
N ASP A 138 12.45 1.25 -14.11
CA ASP A 138 11.62 2.10 -14.95
C ASP A 138 10.15 2.09 -14.52
N ARG A 139 9.63 0.95 -14.11
CA ARG A 139 8.27 0.83 -13.59
C ARG A 139 8.08 1.60 -12.28
N GLU A 140 8.96 1.39 -11.30
CA GLU A 140 8.81 1.98 -9.98
C GLU A 140 9.04 3.50 -10.00
N PHE A 141 10.06 3.96 -10.71
CA PHE A 141 10.31 5.39 -10.88
C PHE A 141 9.28 6.05 -11.81
N GLY A 142 8.82 5.33 -12.83
CA GLY A 142 7.79 5.78 -13.75
C GLY A 142 6.42 6.00 -13.14
N ALA A 143 6.11 5.39 -11.99
CA ALA A 143 4.85 5.58 -11.27
C ALA A 143 4.55 7.06 -10.97
N PHE A 144 5.59 7.89 -10.84
CA PHE A 144 5.43 9.31 -10.54
C PHE A 144 5.29 10.22 -11.77
N SER A 145 5.43 9.69 -12.98
CA SER A 145 5.48 10.48 -14.22
C SER A 145 4.24 11.35 -14.46
N GLU A 146 3.09 10.92 -13.96
CA GLU A 146 1.82 11.63 -14.12
C GLU A 146 1.48 12.58 -12.96
N ILE A 147 2.37 12.72 -11.97
CA ILE A 147 2.16 13.60 -10.82
C ILE A 147 2.66 15.00 -11.15
N PRO A 148 1.74 15.99 -11.27
CA PRO A 148 2.10 17.31 -11.81
C PRO A 148 2.72 18.24 -10.75
N ASP A 149 2.71 17.86 -9.48
CA ASP A 149 3.25 18.68 -8.40
C ASP A 149 4.71 18.38 -8.07
N HIS A 150 5.32 19.24 -7.23
CA HIS A 150 6.74 19.19 -6.89
C HIS A 150 7.01 18.64 -5.48
N TYR A 151 6.03 18.00 -4.84
CA TYR A 151 6.28 17.36 -3.55
C TYR A 151 7.33 16.26 -3.68
N PRO A 152 8.12 15.99 -2.64
CA PRO A 152 9.12 14.93 -2.64
C PRO A 152 8.53 13.58 -3.10
N LYS A 153 9.33 12.83 -3.85
CA LYS A 153 8.98 11.52 -4.37
C LYS A 153 10.06 10.53 -3.97
N TYR A 154 9.68 9.46 -3.31
CA TYR A 154 10.58 8.45 -2.80
C TYR A 154 10.27 7.08 -3.40
N VAL A 155 11.33 6.36 -3.78
CA VAL A 155 11.28 4.91 -4.01
C VAL A 155 12.01 4.24 -2.86
N VAL A 156 11.35 3.33 -2.16
CA VAL A 156 11.95 2.58 -1.06
C VAL A 156 12.11 1.12 -1.47
N SER A 157 13.32 0.58 -1.31
CA SER A 157 13.61 -0.83 -1.56
C SER A 157 14.59 -1.42 -0.55
N ARG A 158 14.93 -2.69 -0.71
CA ARG A 158 15.99 -3.34 0.08
C ARG A 158 17.39 -3.15 -0.49
N ASP A 159 17.50 -2.52 -1.65
CA ASP A 159 18.82 -2.24 -2.24
C ASP A 159 19.59 -1.26 -1.38
N ARG A 160 20.89 -1.52 -1.22
CA ARG A 160 21.81 -0.66 -0.45
C ARG A 160 22.45 0.43 -1.30
N THR A 161 22.41 0.27 -2.60
CA THR A 161 22.94 1.25 -3.55
C THR A 161 21.90 2.31 -3.82
N THR A 162 22.27 3.58 -3.75
CA THR A 162 21.39 4.69 -4.07
C THR A 162 21.18 4.79 -5.58
N LEU A 163 19.91 4.77 -6.01
CA LEU A 163 19.47 4.82 -7.40
C LEU A 163 18.63 6.07 -7.68
N THR A 164 18.95 7.21 -7.06
CA THR A 164 18.22 8.47 -7.27
C THR A 164 18.22 8.86 -8.76
N ARG A 165 17.02 9.13 -9.31
CA ARG A 165 16.82 9.40 -10.73
C ARG A 165 15.72 10.44 -10.92
N ASP A 166 15.94 11.41 -11.82
CA ASP A 166 14.96 12.43 -12.22
C ASP A 166 14.33 13.21 -11.05
N GLY A 167 15.10 13.45 -9.99
CA GLY A 167 14.63 14.12 -8.76
C GLY A 167 13.82 13.22 -7.83
N ILE A 168 13.63 11.95 -8.17
CA ILE A 168 13.03 10.93 -7.32
C ILE A 168 14.13 10.30 -6.47
N ILE A 169 13.96 10.30 -5.17
CA ILE A 169 14.98 9.89 -4.20
C ILE A 169 14.78 8.41 -3.86
N HIS A 170 15.80 7.58 -4.10
CA HIS A 170 15.80 6.21 -3.61
C HIS A 170 16.37 6.14 -2.20
N LYS A 171 15.67 5.42 -1.30
CA LYS A 171 16.12 5.12 0.06
C LYS A 171 16.10 3.61 0.31
N ASN A 172 17.10 3.12 1.04
CA ASN A 172 16.99 1.76 1.60
C ASN A 172 15.86 1.72 2.63
N LEU A 173 15.14 0.59 2.72
CA LEU A 173 14.01 0.43 3.65
C LEU A 173 14.38 0.74 5.10
N VAL A 174 15.53 0.23 5.57
CA VAL A 174 15.95 0.45 6.96
C VAL A 174 16.25 1.93 7.22
N ASP A 175 16.94 2.58 6.29
CA ASP A 175 17.25 4.00 6.39
C ASP A 175 15.98 4.87 6.36
N PHE A 176 14.98 4.47 5.55
CA PHE A 176 13.68 5.14 5.51
C PHE A 176 12.93 5.00 6.85
N LEU A 177 12.87 3.78 7.41
CA LEU A 177 12.18 3.54 8.68
C LEU A 177 12.85 4.24 9.87
N LEU A 178 14.17 4.40 9.85
CA LEU A 178 14.94 5.07 10.90
C LEU A 178 15.02 6.60 10.73
N SER A 179 14.59 7.14 9.59
CA SER A 179 14.54 8.59 9.39
C SER A 179 13.34 9.17 10.12
N ASP A 180 13.50 10.38 10.68
CA ASP A 180 12.42 11.15 11.33
C ASP A 180 11.51 11.89 10.33
N GLU A 181 11.77 11.67 9.05
CA GLU A 181 10.96 12.22 7.93
C GLU A 181 9.68 11.45 7.75
#